data_cfd908ab2e01878925afe69562ade87c
#
_entry.id   cfd908ab2e01878925afe69562ade87c
#
_cell.length_a   1.000
_cell.length_b   1.000
_cell.length_c   1.000
_cell.angle_alpha   90.00
_cell.angle_beta   90.00
_cell.angle_gamma   90.00
#
_symmetry.space_group_name_H-M   'P 1'
#
loop_
_entity.id
_entity.type
_entity.pdbx_description
1 polymer ?
#
loop_
_entity_poly.entity_id
_entity_poly.type
_entity_poly.pdbx_seq_one_letter_code
_entity_poly.pdbx_strand_id
1 'polypeptide(L)' 'MTRVAVQGCPDILELESGDFAVIGIDITAAGRALLPPSVSCGPDERMVRIPRQTLVLAKADIPDRL' A
#
# COMPACT_ATOMS: atom_id res chain seq x y z
N MET A 1 1.11 13.72 -7.87
CA MET A 1 1.28 12.31 -7.46
C MET A 1 2.65 11.84 -7.88
N THR A 2 3.46 11.42 -6.94
CA THR A 2 4.86 11.12 -7.16
C THR A 2 5.17 9.68 -6.77
N ARG A 3 5.84 8.94 -7.64
CA ARG A 3 6.27 7.57 -7.36
C ARG A 3 7.39 7.58 -6.33
N VAL A 4 7.26 6.73 -5.31
CA VAL A 4 8.30 6.55 -4.28
C VAL A 4 9.01 5.21 -4.41
N ALA A 5 8.50 4.30 -5.26
CA ALA A 5 9.17 3.05 -5.58
C ALA A 5 9.38 3.00 -7.10
N VAL A 6 10.59 2.72 -7.56
CA VAL A 6 10.92 2.77 -8.99
C VAL A 6 10.78 1.38 -9.59
N GLN A 7 9.54 0.91 -9.77
CA GLN A 7 9.30 -0.47 -10.18
C GLN A 7 8.22 -0.68 -11.23
N GLY A 8 7.50 0.30 -11.66
CA GLY A 8 6.31 0.04 -12.46
C GLY A 8 5.18 -0.49 -11.59
N CYS A 9 4.40 -1.44 -12.05
CA CYS A 9 3.34 -2.06 -11.25
C CYS A 9 3.84 -3.33 -10.57
N PRO A 10 3.65 -3.52 -9.25
CA PRO A 10 2.98 -2.63 -8.31
C PRO A 10 3.77 -1.37 -7.98
N ASP A 11 3.11 -0.39 -7.41
CA ASP A 11 3.73 0.92 -7.19
C ASP A 11 3.21 1.59 -5.92
N ILE A 12 4.00 2.52 -5.39
CA ILE A 12 3.61 3.39 -4.28
C ILE A 12 3.83 4.82 -4.74
N LEU A 13 2.81 5.66 -4.55
CA LEU A 13 2.85 7.04 -4.98
C LEU A 13 2.50 7.97 -3.83
N GLU A 14 3.21 9.07 -3.71
CA GLU A 14 2.86 10.12 -2.76
C GLU A 14 1.88 11.08 -3.41
N LEU A 15 0.78 11.34 -2.73
CA LEU A 15 -0.25 12.27 -3.18
C LEU A 15 0.12 13.69 -2.78
N GLU A 16 -0.48 14.66 -3.44
CA GLU A 16 -0.24 16.08 -3.10
C GLU A 16 -0.68 16.42 -1.68
N SER A 17 -1.63 15.66 -1.14
CA SER A 17 -2.08 15.82 0.25
C SER A 17 -1.07 15.36 1.30
N GLY A 18 -0.04 14.62 0.87
CA GLY A 18 0.91 13.99 1.79
C GLY A 18 0.58 12.55 2.11
N ASP A 19 -0.60 12.07 1.72
CA ASP A 19 -0.96 10.67 1.87
C ASP A 19 -0.33 9.84 0.76
N PHE A 20 -0.48 8.53 0.83
CA PHE A 20 0.09 7.63 -0.16
C PHE A 20 -0.99 6.80 -0.82
N ALA A 21 -0.80 6.55 -2.11
CA ALA A 21 -1.60 5.59 -2.87
C ALA A 21 -0.74 4.37 -3.15
N VAL A 22 -1.32 3.18 -3.01
CA VAL A 22 -0.61 1.92 -3.24
C VAL A 22 -1.35 1.14 -4.32
N ILE A 23 -0.62 0.78 -5.36
CA ILE A 23 -1.16 -0.03 -6.45
C ILE A 23 -0.59 -1.44 -6.31
N GLY A 24 -1.47 -2.42 -6.19
CA GLY A 24 -1.09 -3.82 -6.05
C GLY A 24 -2.23 -4.73 -6.43
N ILE A 25 -2.03 -6.01 -6.24
CA ILE A 25 -3.06 -7.00 -6.53
C ILE A 25 -4.13 -6.94 -5.45
N ASP A 26 -5.39 -6.81 -5.85
CA ASP A 26 -6.51 -6.78 -4.90
C ASP A 26 -6.72 -8.17 -4.32
N ILE A 27 -6.49 -8.29 -3.01
CA ILE A 27 -6.70 -9.55 -2.26
C ILE A 27 -7.81 -9.42 -1.23
N THR A 28 -8.68 -8.43 -1.38
CA THR A 28 -9.68 -8.10 -0.35
C THR A 28 -10.58 -9.28 -0.02
N ALA A 29 -11.11 -9.96 -1.04
CA ALA A 29 -12.06 -11.05 -0.82
C ALA A 29 -11.45 -12.21 -0.01
N ALA A 30 -10.27 -12.68 -0.41
CA ALA A 30 -9.58 -13.76 0.27
C ALA A 30 -8.98 -13.29 1.61
N GLY A 31 -8.46 -12.06 1.60
CA GLY A 31 -7.76 -11.50 2.75
C GLY A 31 -8.65 -11.26 3.97
N ARG A 32 -9.91 -10.88 3.75
CA ARG A 32 -10.83 -10.64 4.85
C ARG A 32 -10.98 -11.84 5.76
N ALA A 33 -10.99 -13.03 5.19
CA ALA A 33 -11.12 -14.26 5.95
C ALA A 33 -9.87 -14.59 6.79
N LEU A 34 -8.76 -13.98 6.48
CA LEU A 34 -7.47 -14.25 7.13
C LEU A 34 -7.07 -13.17 8.14
N LEU A 35 -7.87 -12.13 8.33
CA LEU A 35 -7.54 -11.04 9.24
C LEU A 35 -7.58 -11.51 10.70
N PRO A 36 -6.61 -11.04 11.53
CA PRO A 36 -6.69 -11.24 12.97
C PRO A 36 -7.95 -10.57 13.54
N PRO A 37 -8.48 -11.04 14.68
CA PRO A 37 -9.71 -10.50 15.25
C PRO A 37 -9.69 -8.99 15.53
N SER A 38 -8.49 -8.42 15.75
CA SER A 38 -8.34 -7.01 16.07
C SER A 38 -8.26 -6.11 14.84
N VAL A 39 -8.26 -6.70 13.63
CA VAL A 39 -8.10 -5.96 12.39
C VAL A 39 -9.34 -6.12 11.52
N SER A 40 -9.82 -5.02 10.97
CA SER A 40 -10.96 -5.05 10.07
C SER A 40 -10.66 -4.32 8.77
N CYS A 41 -11.37 -4.69 7.72
CA CYS A 41 -11.33 -4.01 6.44
C CYS A 41 -12.76 -3.60 6.11
N GLY A 42 -13.01 -2.29 6.15
CA GLY A 42 -14.35 -1.75 5.96
C GLY A 42 -14.87 -1.89 4.54
N PRO A 43 -16.15 -1.55 4.31
CA PRO A 43 -16.75 -1.71 2.98
C PRO A 43 -16.13 -0.79 1.92
N ASP A 44 -15.54 0.31 2.33
CA ASP A 44 -14.90 1.25 1.41
C ASP A 44 -13.38 1.06 1.35
N GLU A 45 -12.88 0.03 2.02
CA GLU A 45 -11.46 -0.25 2.06
C GLU A 45 -11.13 -1.48 1.23
N ARG A 46 -9.92 -1.50 0.70
CA ARG A 46 -9.42 -2.63 -0.07
C ARG A 46 -8.07 -3.06 0.47
N MET A 47 -7.86 -4.37 0.44
CA MET A 47 -6.59 -4.95 0.83
C MET A 47 -5.83 -5.29 -0.44
N VAL A 48 -4.61 -4.77 -0.58
CA VAL A 48 -3.78 -5.06 -1.74
C VAL A 48 -2.50 -5.74 -1.28
N ARG A 49 -1.98 -6.59 -2.14
CA ARG A 49 -0.70 -7.25 -1.92
C ARG A 49 0.35 -6.60 -2.82
N ILE A 50 1.48 -6.23 -2.21
CA ILE A 50 2.65 -5.78 -2.96
C ILE A 50 3.84 -6.66 -2.54
N PRO A 51 4.82 -6.88 -3.43
CA PRO A 51 6.04 -7.59 -3.04
C PRO A 51 6.75 -6.85 -1.92
N ARG A 52 7.37 -7.59 -1.03
CA ARG A 52 8.18 -7.00 0.05
C ARG A 52 9.20 -6.00 -0.52
N GLN A 53 9.82 -6.34 -1.64
CA GLN A 53 10.81 -5.51 -2.29
C GLN A 53 10.28 -4.13 -2.63
N THR A 54 9.04 -4.03 -3.09
CA THR A 54 8.42 -2.74 -3.42
C THR A 54 8.41 -1.80 -2.21
N LEU A 55 8.01 -2.31 -1.06
CA LEU A 55 7.95 -1.51 0.16
C LEU A 55 9.35 -1.15 0.66
N VAL A 56 10.28 -2.09 0.60
CA VAL A 56 11.67 -1.87 1.04
C VAL A 56 12.32 -0.78 0.19
N LEU A 57 12.13 -0.83 -1.13
CA LEU A 57 12.69 0.17 -2.04
C LEU A 57 12.07 1.56 -1.85
N ALA A 58 10.81 1.61 -1.44
CA ALA A 58 10.14 2.88 -1.19
C ALA A 58 10.59 3.54 0.12
N LYS A 59 11.19 2.78 1.02
CA LYS A 59 11.52 3.24 2.37
C LYS A 59 12.32 4.54 2.39
N ALA A 60 13.32 4.66 1.51
CA ALA A 60 14.20 5.83 1.46
C ALA A 60 13.46 7.09 1.00
N ASP A 61 12.37 6.93 0.28
CA ASP A 61 11.62 8.05 -0.30
C ASP A 61 10.42 8.46 0.56
N ILE A 62 10.17 7.74 1.64
CA ILE A 62 9.08 8.06 2.56
C ILE A 62 9.63 8.95 3.67
N PRO A 63 9.05 10.16 3.86
CA PRO A 63 9.54 11.07 4.91
C PRO A 63 9.39 10.48 6.30
N ASP A 64 10.33 10.83 7.20
CA ASP A 64 10.32 10.39 8.60
C ASP A 64 9.36 11.21 9.47
N ARG A 65 8.62 12.13 8.89
CA ARG A 65 7.77 13.07 9.65
C ARG A 65 6.32 12.97 9.19
N LEU A 66 5.44 13.41 10.05
CA LEU A 66 4.00 13.45 9.78
C LEU A 66 3.58 14.69 9.00
#